data_ce4ea5993943c2c1bbb642837aec1984
#
_entry.id   ce4ea5993943c2c1bbb642837aec1984
#
_cell.length_a   1.000
_cell.length_b   1.000
_cell.length_c   1.000
_cell.angle_alpha   90.00
_cell.angle_beta   90.00
_cell.angle_gamma   90.00
#
_symmetry.space_group_name_H-M   'P 1'
#
loop_
_entity.id
_entity.type
_entity.pdbx_description
1 polymer ?
#
loop_
_entity_poly.entity_id
_entity_poly.type
_entity_poly.pdbx_seq_one_letter_code
_entity_poly.pdbx_strand_id
1 'polypeptide(L)'
;MVAFLLLTALVASTIMLGTSSAHADDGWSSTQPLASTHAKQQGCAQVLFVGARGSGEAAPYGNTIAPLEQELAARTAKARPDLKLAQVYLDYPAVSLDDMNAAAIEQMVLPAASASTPPYSDSVDKGVAELQRLAVAEAKRCPSEKLLVAGFSQGAEVVTRALGSGNLDANLLGAIVLGNPLRYDGQNVSELDGTATNRSYGLSAALYYLRAASASSADKDKNEQMKQLLTALFAMFNGTVDNRQLDAAMDSARATVPGVDAPRTYSACMKDDPVCDAAGALTRIMTGSSSVAQEHANGSATHGSYTPQNLPKTLDAVDAKLAALPHVEVQQAPVKTGLTLAAGALIGAGVALVAVLVFLGYRARRRARRKATAVPAVARKVPVMKARKRKGMDDTAGGSAEA
;
A
#
# COMPACT_ATOMS: atom_id res chain seq x y z
N MET A 1 1.72 -35.18 -42.28
CA MET A 1 1.01 -34.19 -41.42
C MET A 1 1.54 -34.19 -39.99
N VAL A 2 1.89 -35.31 -39.39
CA VAL A 2 2.37 -35.40 -37.99
C VAL A 2 3.74 -34.75 -37.77
N ALA A 3 4.65 -34.76 -38.72
CA ALA A 3 5.99 -34.14 -38.65
C ALA A 3 5.96 -32.60 -38.65
N PHE A 4 4.91 -31.99 -39.19
CA PHE A 4 4.77 -30.54 -39.29
C PHE A 4 4.24 -29.94 -37.96
N LEU A 5 3.43 -30.69 -37.22
CA LEU A 5 2.91 -30.29 -35.91
C LEU A 5 3.96 -30.41 -34.82
N LEU A 6 4.90 -31.33 -34.92
CA LEU A 6 6.01 -31.44 -33.95
C LEU A 6 7.07 -30.34 -34.11
N LEU A 7 7.27 -29.83 -35.32
CA LEU A 7 8.22 -28.76 -35.58
C LEU A 7 7.69 -27.39 -35.11
N THR A 8 6.37 -27.18 -35.21
CA THR A 8 5.72 -25.95 -34.69
C THR A 8 5.67 -25.92 -33.17
N ALA A 9 5.52 -27.06 -32.52
CA ALA A 9 5.55 -27.14 -31.05
C ALA A 9 6.96 -26.88 -30.49
N LEU A 10 8.02 -27.30 -31.19
CA LEU A 10 9.40 -27.05 -30.72
C LEU A 10 9.83 -25.58 -30.88
N VAL A 11 9.36 -24.90 -31.92
CA VAL A 11 9.63 -23.48 -32.15
C VAL A 11 8.85 -22.59 -31.16
N ALA A 12 7.62 -22.98 -30.81
CA ALA A 12 6.82 -22.29 -29.83
C ALA A 12 7.42 -22.42 -28.39
N SER A 13 8.00 -23.58 -28.06
CA SER A 13 8.63 -23.81 -26.77
C SER A 13 9.95 -23.05 -26.57
N THR A 14 10.69 -22.79 -27.66
CA THR A 14 11.95 -22.01 -27.56
C THR A 14 11.71 -20.50 -27.50
N ILE A 15 10.55 -20.00 -27.93
CA ILE A 15 10.20 -18.57 -27.84
C ILE A 15 9.71 -18.21 -26.42
N MET A 16 9.16 -19.16 -25.66
CA MET A 16 8.70 -18.93 -24.29
C MET A 16 9.83 -18.96 -23.24
N LEU A 17 11.04 -19.40 -23.57
CA LEU A 17 12.20 -19.41 -22.69
C LEU A 17 13.08 -18.16 -22.79
N GLY A 18 12.69 -17.16 -23.57
CA GLY A 18 13.50 -15.98 -23.87
C GLY A 18 13.03 -14.67 -23.29
N THR A 19 11.99 -14.63 -22.45
CA THR A 19 11.56 -13.42 -21.77
C THR A 19 11.55 -13.57 -20.24
N SER A 20 12.60 -14.17 -19.70
CA SER A 20 13.06 -13.69 -18.41
C SER A 20 13.74 -12.34 -18.71
N SER A 21 12.94 -11.31 -18.83
CA SER A 21 13.40 -9.97 -18.55
C SER A 21 13.98 -10.08 -17.15
N ALA A 22 15.31 -10.11 -17.04
CA ALA A 22 15.95 -9.59 -15.88
C ALA A 22 15.40 -8.16 -15.80
N HIS A 23 14.28 -7.99 -15.07
CA HIS A 23 13.99 -6.69 -14.55
C HIS A 23 15.23 -6.37 -13.73
N ALA A 24 16.06 -5.50 -14.29
CA ALA A 24 16.92 -4.69 -13.49
C ALA A 24 16.05 -4.29 -12.30
N ASP A 25 16.63 -4.28 -11.15
CA ASP A 25 16.10 -3.77 -9.89
C ASP A 25 15.71 -2.29 -10.08
N ASP A 26 14.63 -2.07 -10.80
CA ASP A 26 14.19 -0.76 -11.24
C ASP A 26 13.31 -0.21 -10.14
N GLY A 27 13.95 0.28 -9.09
CA GLY A 27 13.35 1.26 -8.24
C GLY A 27 11.99 0.88 -7.65
N TRP A 28 11.33 1.83 -7.12
CA TRP A 28 9.95 1.74 -6.61
C TRP A 28 8.96 1.31 -7.72
N SER A 29 8.31 0.18 -7.54
CA SER A 29 7.27 -0.29 -8.44
C SER A 29 5.95 -0.49 -7.69
N SER A 30 4.97 0.34 -7.98
CA SER A 30 3.61 0.20 -7.47
C SER A 30 2.86 -1.03 -8.01
N THR A 31 3.43 -1.71 -9.01
CA THR A 31 2.81 -2.87 -9.66
C THR A 31 3.26 -4.22 -9.07
N GLN A 32 4.27 -4.22 -8.22
CA GLN A 32 4.74 -5.43 -7.56
C GLN A 32 3.84 -5.79 -6.37
N PRO A 33 3.63 -7.10 -6.10
CA PRO A 33 3.01 -7.49 -4.85
C PRO A 33 3.82 -6.98 -3.67
N LEU A 34 3.19 -6.19 -2.82
CA LEU A 34 3.87 -5.59 -1.68
C LEU A 34 4.22 -6.64 -0.65
N ALA A 35 5.47 -6.65 -0.23
CA ALA A 35 5.90 -7.48 0.88
C ALA A 35 5.42 -6.87 2.21
N SER A 36 5.04 -7.73 3.17
CA SER A 36 4.83 -7.29 4.54
C SER A 36 6.16 -7.05 5.23
N THR A 37 6.14 -6.34 6.36
CA THR A 37 7.32 -6.13 7.21
C THR A 37 7.92 -7.44 7.76
N HIS A 38 7.17 -8.54 7.75
CA HIS A 38 7.67 -9.87 8.10
C HIS A 38 8.38 -10.59 6.96
N ALA A 39 8.20 -10.14 5.71
CA ALA A 39 8.88 -10.74 4.57
C ALA A 39 10.38 -10.39 4.60
N LYS A 40 11.21 -11.35 4.21
CA LYS A 40 12.65 -11.14 4.10
C LYS A 40 12.93 -10.17 2.93
N GLN A 41 13.42 -8.99 3.24
CA GLN A 41 13.83 -8.01 2.25
C GLN A 41 15.10 -8.47 1.54
N GLN A 42 15.17 -8.24 0.22
CA GLN A 42 16.33 -8.59 -0.60
C GLN A 42 17.00 -7.30 -1.12
N GLY A 43 18.32 -7.24 -0.96
CA GLY A 43 19.08 -6.06 -1.36
C GLY A 43 18.87 -4.87 -0.43
N CYS A 44 19.45 -3.71 -0.80
CA CYS A 44 19.24 -2.42 -0.15
C CYS A 44 18.79 -1.41 -1.20
N ALA A 45 17.89 -0.53 -0.82
CA ALA A 45 17.50 0.63 -1.60
C ALA A 45 18.13 1.90 -1.01
N GLN A 46 17.96 3.04 -1.65
CA GLN A 46 18.29 4.32 -1.02
C GLN A 46 17.20 4.75 -0.04
N VAL A 47 15.96 4.37 -0.32
CA VAL A 47 14.80 4.66 0.53
C VAL A 47 13.93 3.42 0.63
N LEU A 48 13.51 3.09 1.85
CA LEU A 48 12.45 2.14 2.14
C LEU A 48 11.20 2.91 2.57
N PHE A 49 10.13 2.79 1.79
CA PHE A 49 8.81 3.29 2.18
C PHE A 49 8.08 2.25 3.03
N VAL A 50 7.51 2.70 4.13
CA VAL A 50 6.70 1.86 5.03
C VAL A 50 5.32 2.49 5.20
N GLY A 51 4.27 1.82 4.72
CA GLY A 51 2.90 2.30 4.84
C GLY A 51 2.13 1.58 5.95
N ALA A 52 1.48 2.34 6.82
CA ALA A 52 0.61 1.85 7.89
C ALA A 52 -0.84 2.27 7.60
N ARG A 53 -1.70 1.30 7.29
CA ARG A 53 -3.11 1.51 6.95
C ARG A 53 -3.95 1.96 8.14
N GLY A 54 -5.14 2.49 7.88
CA GLY A 54 -6.11 2.85 8.91
C GLY A 54 -6.90 1.66 9.47
N SER A 55 -7.71 1.91 10.50
CA SER A 55 -8.60 0.94 11.13
C SER A 55 -9.53 0.29 10.11
N GLY A 56 -9.59 -1.04 10.13
CA GLY A 56 -10.49 -1.81 9.25
C GLY A 56 -10.12 -1.78 7.77
N GLU A 57 -9.10 -1.05 7.35
CA GLU A 57 -8.65 -1.06 5.97
C GLU A 57 -7.95 -2.38 5.62
N ALA A 58 -8.13 -2.81 4.38
CA ALA A 58 -7.50 -4.02 3.87
C ALA A 58 -5.99 -3.85 3.68
N ALA A 59 -5.21 -4.88 3.99
CA ALA A 59 -3.82 -4.97 3.56
C ALA A 59 -3.74 -4.97 2.02
N PRO A 60 -2.65 -4.45 1.42
CA PRO A 60 -1.42 -3.98 2.06
C PRO A 60 -1.52 -2.57 2.68
N TYR A 61 -2.00 -1.57 1.97
CA TYR A 61 -1.92 -0.15 2.35
C TYR A 61 -3.27 0.49 2.67
N GLY A 62 -4.38 -0.21 2.47
CA GLY A 62 -5.69 0.41 2.55
C GLY A 62 -5.96 1.39 1.41
N ASN A 63 -7.05 2.16 1.57
CA ASN A 63 -7.53 3.06 0.51
C ASN A 63 -6.86 4.45 0.55
N THR A 64 -6.23 4.82 1.67
CA THR A 64 -5.62 6.14 1.84
C THR A 64 -4.12 6.14 1.54
N ILE A 65 -3.38 5.16 2.07
CA ILE A 65 -1.93 5.10 1.86
C ILE A 65 -1.58 4.61 0.46
N ALA A 66 -2.40 3.75 -0.17
CA ALA A 66 -2.10 3.26 -1.52
C ALA A 66 -2.04 4.38 -2.59
N PRO A 67 -2.99 5.31 -2.71
CA PRO A 67 -2.87 6.43 -3.63
C PRO A 67 -1.71 7.38 -3.30
N LEU A 68 -1.42 7.59 -2.02
CA LEU A 68 -0.28 8.41 -1.58
C LEU A 68 1.04 7.80 -2.05
N GLU A 69 1.21 6.51 -1.83
CA GLU A 69 2.38 5.74 -2.28
C GLU A 69 2.56 5.84 -3.79
N GLN A 70 1.50 5.58 -4.56
CA GLN A 70 1.52 5.64 -6.02
C GLN A 70 1.93 7.03 -6.54
N GLU A 71 1.42 8.10 -5.93
CA GLU A 71 1.78 9.48 -6.33
C GLU A 71 3.25 9.77 -6.00
N LEU A 72 3.73 9.39 -4.81
CA LEU A 72 5.14 9.55 -4.43
C LEU A 72 6.06 8.76 -5.35
N ALA A 73 5.68 7.54 -5.71
CA ALA A 73 6.41 6.71 -6.66
C ALA A 73 6.52 7.39 -8.04
N ALA A 74 5.40 7.88 -8.57
CA ALA A 74 5.35 8.55 -9.87
C ALA A 74 6.18 9.83 -9.90
N ARG A 75 6.08 10.66 -8.85
CA ARG A 75 6.88 11.89 -8.70
C ARG A 75 8.36 11.59 -8.60
N THR A 76 8.74 10.60 -7.81
CA THR A 76 10.13 10.19 -7.64
C THR A 76 10.71 9.64 -8.93
N ALA A 77 10.02 8.75 -9.63
CA ALA A 77 10.46 8.20 -10.89
C ALA A 77 10.71 9.29 -11.96
N LYS A 78 9.93 10.37 -11.92
CA LYS A 78 10.09 11.52 -12.82
C LYS A 78 11.25 12.43 -12.41
N ALA A 79 11.40 12.75 -11.12
CA ALA A 79 12.35 13.73 -10.62
C ALA A 79 13.73 13.13 -10.30
N ARG A 80 13.79 11.89 -9.84
CA ARG A 80 14.98 11.18 -9.37
C ARG A 80 14.99 9.71 -9.86
N PRO A 81 15.08 9.48 -11.18
CA PRO A 81 15.11 8.14 -11.75
C PRO A 81 16.35 7.31 -11.31
N ASP A 82 17.32 7.96 -10.70
CA ASP A 82 18.51 7.33 -10.12
C ASP A 82 18.26 6.73 -8.73
N LEU A 83 17.18 7.12 -8.04
CA LEU A 83 16.86 6.57 -6.71
C LEU A 83 16.22 5.20 -6.80
N LYS A 84 16.79 4.25 -6.05
CA LYS A 84 16.14 2.98 -5.77
C LYS A 84 15.26 3.12 -4.54
N LEU A 85 13.99 2.86 -4.73
CA LEU A 85 12.98 2.87 -3.67
C LEU A 85 12.47 1.45 -3.49
N ALA A 86 12.46 0.99 -2.26
CA ALA A 86 11.78 -0.24 -1.85
C ALA A 86 10.52 0.12 -1.07
N GLN A 87 9.58 -0.80 -0.98
CA GLN A 87 8.34 -0.57 -0.26
C GLN A 87 7.86 -1.83 0.47
N VAL A 88 7.33 -1.61 1.66
CA VAL A 88 6.68 -2.64 2.46
C VAL A 88 5.45 -2.06 3.16
N TYR A 89 4.45 -2.90 3.41
CA TYR A 89 3.35 -2.50 4.29
C TYR A 89 3.58 -3.00 5.71
N LEU A 90 3.20 -2.18 6.67
CA LEU A 90 3.26 -2.56 8.08
C LEU A 90 2.22 -3.64 8.37
N ASP A 91 2.70 -4.82 8.77
CA ASP A 91 1.85 -5.95 9.09
C ASP A 91 1.42 -5.89 10.57
N TYR A 92 0.24 -5.37 10.81
CA TYR A 92 -0.37 -5.23 12.13
C TYR A 92 -1.90 -5.38 12.01
N PRO A 93 -2.62 -5.64 13.11
CA PRO A 93 -4.05 -5.97 13.03
C PRO A 93 -4.92 -4.91 12.35
N ALA A 94 -4.66 -3.62 12.57
CA ALA A 94 -5.48 -2.50 12.09
C ALA A 94 -6.98 -2.74 12.36
N VAL A 95 -7.31 -3.05 13.61
CA VAL A 95 -8.65 -3.45 14.02
C VAL A 95 -9.71 -2.42 13.64
N SER A 96 -10.92 -2.88 13.29
CA SER A 96 -12.03 -2.01 12.93
C SER A 96 -12.50 -1.16 14.10
N LEU A 97 -12.97 0.05 13.79
CA LEU A 97 -13.66 0.92 14.75
C LEU A 97 -15.07 0.45 15.08
N ASP A 98 -15.63 -0.51 14.32
CA ASP A 98 -16.95 -1.09 14.60
C ASP A 98 -17.02 -1.75 15.99
N ASP A 99 -15.85 -2.16 16.52
CA ASP A 99 -15.73 -2.68 17.89
C ASP A 99 -15.66 -1.58 18.96
N MET A 100 -15.56 -0.30 18.56
CA MET A 100 -15.51 0.86 19.44
C MET A 100 -16.93 1.34 19.79
N ASN A 101 -17.48 0.81 20.83
CA ASN A 101 -18.75 1.30 21.40
C ASN A 101 -18.51 2.23 22.61
N ALA A 102 -19.60 2.78 23.16
CA ALA A 102 -19.52 3.68 24.33
C ALA A 102 -18.82 3.03 25.53
N ALA A 103 -19.02 1.72 25.75
CA ALA A 103 -18.37 0.99 26.85
C ALA A 103 -16.85 0.87 26.62
N ALA A 104 -16.41 0.67 25.38
CA ALA A 104 -15.00 0.65 25.04
C ALA A 104 -14.34 2.03 25.29
N ILE A 105 -15.01 3.12 24.90
CA ILE A 105 -14.57 4.49 25.19
C ILE A 105 -14.50 4.74 26.71
N GLU A 106 -15.52 4.31 27.46
CA GLU A 106 -15.51 4.42 28.93
C GLU A 106 -14.32 3.69 29.54
N GLN A 107 -13.99 2.49 29.08
CA GLN A 107 -12.82 1.73 29.52
C GLN A 107 -11.50 2.43 29.21
N MET A 108 -11.41 3.14 28.10
CA MET A 108 -10.22 3.93 27.75
C MET A 108 -10.02 5.14 28.66
N VAL A 109 -11.11 5.72 29.17
CA VAL A 109 -11.12 6.94 29.98
C VAL A 109 -11.03 6.64 31.48
N LEU A 110 -11.63 5.56 31.96
CA LEU A 110 -11.67 5.22 33.39
C LEU A 110 -10.52 4.28 33.78
N PRO A 111 -9.59 4.69 34.67
CA PRO A 111 -8.40 3.91 35.00
C PRO A 111 -8.67 2.54 35.62
N ALA A 112 -9.82 2.37 36.27
CA ALA A 112 -10.16 1.19 37.06
C ALA A 112 -10.99 0.14 36.30
N ALA A 113 -11.35 0.39 35.04
CA ALA A 113 -12.43 -0.36 34.41
C ALA A 113 -12.06 -1.72 33.83
N SER A 114 -10.78 -2.06 33.60
CA SER A 114 -10.47 -3.35 32.94
C SER A 114 -9.06 -3.85 33.19
N ALA A 115 -8.94 -5.15 33.45
CA ALA A 115 -7.67 -5.88 33.43
C ALA A 115 -7.22 -6.23 31.99
N SER A 116 -8.04 -6.01 30.97
CA SER A 116 -7.73 -6.29 29.56
C SER A 116 -7.48 -5.01 28.78
N THR A 117 -6.42 -5.02 27.98
CA THR A 117 -6.13 -3.94 27.03
C THR A 117 -7.20 -3.91 25.95
N PRO A 118 -7.83 -2.76 25.66
CA PRO A 118 -8.78 -2.65 24.57
C PRO A 118 -8.16 -3.12 23.24
N PRO A 119 -8.92 -3.79 22.36
CA PRO A 119 -8.41 -4.31 21.07
C PRO A 119 -7.72 -3.25 20.22
N TYR A 120 -8.20 -2.02 20.24
CA TYR A 120 -7.58 -0.90 19.53
C TYR A 120 -6.17 -0.60 20.06
N SER A 121 -6.01 -0.46 21.37
CA SER A 121 -4.71 -0.18 22.00
C SER A 121 -3.72 -1.31 21.74
N ASP A 122 -4.16 -2.57 21.85
CA ASP A 122 -3.33 -3.74 21.55
C ASP A 122 -2.89 -3.76 20.07
N SER A 123 -3.77 -3.39 19.15
CA SER A 123 -3.45 -3.27 17.74
C SER A 123 -2.41 -2.18 17.46
N VAL A 124 -2.55 -1.01 18.08
CA VAL A 124 -1.57 0.08 17.97
C VAL A 124 -0.23 -0.35 18.56
N ASP A 125 -0.21 -0.97 19.74
CA ASP A 125 1.03 -1.42 20.39
C ASP A 125 1.78 -2.45 19.52
N LYS A 126 1.06 -3.38 18.89
CA LYS A 126 1.64 -4.34 17.93
C LYS A 126 2.22 -3.63 16.71
N GLY A 127 1.51 -2.64 16.17
CA GLY A 127 2.00 -1.82 15.05
C GLY A 127 3.27 -1.05 15.40
N VAL A 128 3.31 -0.42 16.57
CA VAL A 128 4.50 0.29 17.08
C VAL A 128 5.69 -0.65 17.23
N ALA A 129 5.48 -1.80 17.89
CA ALA A 129 6.54 -2.78 18.08
C ALA A 129 7.09 -3.31 16.75
N GLU A 130 6.21 -3.57 15.78
CA GLU A 130 6.60 -4.06 14.46
C GLU A 130 7.36 -3.00 13.65
N LEU A 131 6.92 -1.74 13.65
CA LEU A 131 7.61 -0.65 12.97
C LEU A 131 9.01 -0.41 13.56
N GLN A 132 9.14 -0.44 14.88
CA GLN A 132 10.43 -0.31 15.57
C GLN A 132 11.34 -1.49 15.28
N ARG A 133 10.80 -2.71 15.30
CA ARG A 133 11.53 -3.93 14.94
C ARG A 133 12.09 -3.82 13.52
N LEU A 134 11.25 -3.40 12.57
CA LEU A 134 11.66 -3.19 11.19
C LEU A 134 12.78 -2.14 11.10
N ALA A 135 12.60 -0.96 11.70
CA ALA A 135 13.58 0.12 11.64
C ALA A 135 14.97 -0.33 12.15
N VAL A 136 15.00 -1.04 13.28
CA VAL A 136 16.26 -1.59 13.84
C VAL A 136 16.87 -2.64 12.91
N ALA A 137 16.05 -3.53 12.35
CA ALA A 137 16.52 -4.57 11.45
C ALA A 137 17.09 -3.99 10.15
N GLU A 138 16.43 -2.99 9.55
CA GLU A 138 16.87 -2.32 8.33
C GLU A 138 18.10 -1.46 8.56
N ALA A 139 18.18 -0.70 9.65
CA ALA A 139 19.38 0.05 9.99
C ALA A 139 20.62 -0.85 10.14
N LYS A 140 20.43 -2.09 10.64
CA LYS A 140 21.51 -3.08 10.72
C LYS A 140 21.83 -3.74 9.39
N ARG A 141 20.81 -4.03 8.57
CA ARG A 141 20.94 -4.70 7.27
C ARG A 141 21.47 -3.75 6.20
N CYS A 142 20.94 -2.53 6.17
CA CYS A 142 21.21 -1.50 5.18
C CYS A 142 21.47 -0.13 5.85
N PRO A 143 22.66 0.09 6.43
CA PRO A 143 22.92 1.28 7.26
C PRO A 143 22.76 2.63 6.55
N SER A 144 22.88 2.67 5.22
CA SER A 144 22.71 3.88 4.41
C SER A 144 21.28 4.07 3.88
N GLU A 145 20.43 3.05 3.97
CA GLU A 145 19.04 3.14 3.53
C GLU A 145 18.24 4.08 4.42
N LYS A 146 17.46 4.97 3.82
CA LYS A 146 16.61 5.93 4.52
C LYS A 146 15.18 5.41 4.63
N LEU A 147 14.54 5.71 5.76
CA LEU A 147 13.19 5.29 6.06
C LEU A 147 12.21 6.44 5.78
N LEU A 148 11.24 6.24 4.91
CA LEU A 148 10.10 7.11 4.69
C LEU A 148 8.84 6.37 5.16
N VAL A 149 8.22 6.86 6.24
CA VAL A 149 7.07 6.21 6.84
C VAL A 149 5.79 7.02 6.59
N ALA A 150 4.68 6.36 6.32
CA ALA A 150 3.38 7.00 6.18
C ALA A 150 2.32 6.22 6.96
N GLY A 151 1.47 6.93 7.67
CA GLY A 151 0.36 6.34 8.40
C GLY A 151 -0.94 7.13 8.26
N PHE A 152 -2.05 6.41 8.21
CA PHE A 152 -3.38 6.99 8.19
C PHE A 152 -4.18 6.51 9.40
N SER A 153 -4.91 7.40 10.07
CA SER A 153 -5.80 7.06 11.18
C SER A 153 -5.06 6.24 12.26
N GLN A 154 -5.45 5.03 12.57
CA GLN A 154 -4.73 4.14 13.51
C GLN A 154 -3.26 3.97 13.10
N GLY A 155 -2.96 3.88 11.80
CA GLY A 155 -1.58 3.83 11.30
C GLY A 155 -0.81 5.12 11.58
N ALA A 156 -1.46 6.28 11.58
CA ALA A 156 -0.84 7.55 11.97
C ALA A 156 -0.50 7.58 13.47
N GLU A 157 -1.36 7.01 14.31
CA GLU A 157 -1.06 6.82 15.73
C GLU A 157 0.15 5.90 15.94
N VAL A 158 0.21 4.78 15.20
CA VAL A 158 1.37 3.85 15.23
C VAL A 158 2.66 4.58 14.88
N VAL A 159 2.68 5.33 13.77
CA VAL A 159 3.86 6.10 13.34
C VAL A 159 4.25 7.15 14.38
N THR A 160 3.27 7.90 14.90
CA THR A 160 3.51 8.94 15.92
C THR A 160 4.14 8.35 17.18
N ARG A 161 3.59 7.25 17.70
CA ARG A 161 4.13 6.61 18.92
C ARG A 161 5.49 5.96 18.70
N ALA A 162 5.74 5.44 17.50
CA ALA A 162 7.06 4.93 17.15
C ALA A 162 8.12 6.04 17.12
N LEU A 163 7.78 7.22 16.56
CA LEU A 163 8.62 8.42 16.59
C LEU A 163 8.84 8.91 18.02
N GLY A 164 7.77 9.06 18.80
CA GLY A 164 7.82 9.51 20.20
C GLY A 164 8.63 8.59 21.12
N SER A 165 8.96 7.39 20.65
CA SER A 165 9.85 6.44 21.34
C SER A 165 11.33 6.65 20.99
N GLY A 166 11.68 7.50 20.02
CA GLY A 166 13.06 7.77 19.59
C GLY A 166 13.76 6.65 18.83
N ASN A 167 13.04 5.62 18.38
CA ASN A 167 13.66 4.42 17.78
C ASN A 167 13.73 4.45 16.24
N LEU A 168 13.27 5.55 15.61
CA LEU A 168 13.29 5.70 14.14
C LEU A 168 14.35 6.69 13.64
N ASP A 169 15.00 7.44 14.54
CA ASP A 169 15.78 8.65 14.26
C ASP A 169 16.95 8.44 13.30
N ALA A 170 17.70 7.34 13.46
CA ALA A 170 18.99 7.18 12.80
C ALA A 170 18.89 7.20 11.26
N ASN A 171 17.83 6.64 10.70
CA ASN A 171 17.64 6.49 9.25
C ASN A 171 16.37 7.19 8.73
N LEU A 172 15.62 7.90 9.57
CA LEU A 172 14.39 8.55 9.14
C LEU A 172 14.68 9.64 8.11
N LEU A 173 14.12 9.52 6.93
CA LEU A 173 14.05 10.55 5.89
C LEU A 173 12.89 11.50 6.15
N GLY A 174 11.73 10.92 6.45
CA GLY A 174 10.50 11.65 6.74
C GLY A 174 9.37 10.75 7.21
N ALA A 175 8.38 11.38 7.83
CA ALA A 175 7.15 10.73 8.26
C ALA A 175 5.93 11.55 7.81
N ILE A 176 4.87 10.85 7.38
CA ILE A 176 3.59 11.45 6.99
C ILE A 176 2.52 10.84 7.89
N VAL A 177 1.79 11.68 8.62
CA VAL A 177 0.71 11.25 9.53
C VAL A 177 -0.60 11.94 9.15
N LEU A 178 -1.55 11.17 8.65
CA LEU A 178 -2.82 11.64 8.09
C LEU A 178 -3.98 11.26 9.02
N GLY A 179 -4.84 12.22 9.35
CA GLY A 179 -5.97 11.95 10.24
C GLY A 179 -5.55 11.39 11.59
N ASN A 180 -4.50 11.94 12.20
CA ASN A 180 -3.82 11.36 13.35
C ASN A 180 -4.66 11.45 14.65
N PRO A 181 -5.03 10.31 15.28
CA PRO A 181 -5.76 10.30 16.54
C PRO A 181 -5.00 10.92 17.72
N LEU A 182 -3.66 10.98 17.66
CA LEU A 182 -2.82 11.60 18.70
C LEU A 182 -2.49 13.07 18.44
N ARG A 183 -3.16 13.69 17.45
CA ARG A 183 -2.94 15.11 17.16
C ARG A 183 -3.26 16.00 18.36
N TYR A 184 -2.36 16.94 18.67
CA TYR A 184 -2.57 18.01 19.66
C TYR A 184 -1.63 19.19 19.39
N ASP A 185 -1.93 20.35 19.98
CA ASP A 185 -1.03 21.50 19.94
C ASP A 185 0.25 21.20 20.75
N GLY A 186 1.41 21.37 20.14
CA GLY A 186 2.70 21.01 20.74
C GLY A 186 3.25 19.63 20.35
N GLN A 187 2.60 18.91 19.42
CA GLN A 187 3.05 17.59 18.94
C GLN A 187 4.42 17.59 18.25
N ASN A 188 4.97 18.75 17.89
CA ASN A 188 6.22 18.92 17.13
C ASN A 188 6.13 18.30 15.71
N VAL A 189 5.15 18.69 14.94
CA VAL A 189 4.96 18.26 13.53
C VAL A 189 4.78 19.47 12.63
N SER A 190 5.11 19.31 11.35
CA SER A 190 4.83 20.31 10.32
C SER A 190 3.44 20.07 9.71
N GLU A 191 2.46 20.86 10.09
CA GLU A 191 1.12 20.82 9.49
C GLU A 191 1.09 21.68 8.22
N LEU A 192 1.24 21.04 7.06
CA LEU A 192 1.37 21.72 5.75
C LEU A 192 0.05 21.78 4.99
N ASP A 193 -0.69 20.69 5.02
CA ASP A 193 -2.00 20.55 4.37
C ASP A 193 -3.00 20.12 5.44
N GLY A 194 -4.14 20.69 5.43
CA GLY A 194 -5.16 20.42 6.42
C GLY A 194 -5.96 21.70 6.67
N THR A 195 -7.13 21.53 7.23
CA THR A 195 -8.06 22.63 7.47
C THR A 195 -8.47 22.74 8.94
N ALA A 196 -8.08 21.78 9.77
CA ALA A 196 -8.28 21.83 11.21
C ALA A 196 -7.40 22.92 11.83
N THR A 197 -7.84 23.48 12.94
CA THR A 197 -7.07 24.49 13.68
C THR A 197 -5.99 23.84 14.52
N ASN A 198 -4.96 24.57 14.90
CA ASN A 198 -3.93 24.10 15.85
C ASN A 198 -4.50 23.75 17.24
N ARG A 199 -5.73 24.17 17.56
CA ARG A 199 -6.43 23.82 18.81
C ARG A 199 -7.27 22.54 18.71
N SER A 200 -7.26 21.85 17.58
CA SER A 200 -7.97 20.59 17.41
C SER A 200 -7.22 19.46 18.10
N TYR A 201 -7.96 18.60 18.77
CA TYR A 201 -7.43 17.42 19.45
C TYR A 201 -7.91 16.15 18.75
N GLY A 202 -6.99 15.24 18.52
CA GLY A 202 -7.32 13.90 18.04
C GLY A 202 -8.01 13.07 19.11
N LEU A 203 -8.73 12.06 18.67
CA LEU A 203 -9.54 11.20 19.52
C LEU A 203 -8.72 10.52 20.63
N SER A 204 -7.58 9.91 20.29
CA SER A 204 -6.71 9.28 21.27
C SER A 204 -6.08 10.32 22.22
N ALA A 205 -5.64 11.46 21.70
CA ALA A 205 -5.12 12.55 22.55
C ALA A 205 -6.16 13.01 23.57
N ALA A 206 -7.42 13.18 23.12
CA ALA A 206 -8.52 13.54 24.00
C ALA A 206 -8.78 12.46 25.07
N LEU A 207 -8.81 11.18 24.68
CA LEU A 207 -9.02 10.08 25.63
C LEU A 207 -7.89 9.95 26.65
N TYR A 208 -6.63 10.13 26.27
CA TYR A 208 -5.51 10.15 27.21
C TYR A 208 -5.61 11.32 28.19
N TYR A 209 -5.97 12.51 27.71
CA TYR A 209 -6.17 13.68 28.57
C TYR A 209 -7.34 13.47 29.54
N LEU A 210 -8.48 12.98 29.07
CA LEU A 210 -9.64 12.66 29.90
C LEU A 210 -9.33 11.58 30.94
N ARG A 211 -8.54 10.56 30.57
CA ARG A 211 -8.06 9.54 31.49
C ARG A 211 -7.20 10.13 32.60
N ALA A 212 -6.28 11.05 32.27
CA ALA A 212 -5.48 11.75 33.26
C ALA A 212 -6.35 12.59 34.19
N ALA A 213 -7.36 13.27 33.66
CA ALA A 213 -8.34 14.00 34.46
C ALA A 213 -9.14 13.08 35.39
N SER A 214 -9.59 11.93 34.93
CA SER A 214 -10.34 10.97 35.75
C SER A 214 -9.45 10.35 36.83
N ALA A 215 -8.17 10.10 36.54
CA ALA A 215 -7.22 9.55 37.51
C ALA A 215 -7.00 10.49 38.70
N SER A 216 -7.09 11.80 38.48
CA SER A 216 -6.98 12.82 39.58
C SER A 216 -8.16 12.82 40.54
N SER A 217 -9.26 12.12 40.16
CA SER A 217 -10.49 12.00 40.98
C SER A 217 -10.85 10.53 41.28
N ALA A 218 -9.88 9.61 41.13
CA ALA A 218 -10.14 8.17 41.30
C ALA A 218 -10.61 7.78 42.74
N ASP A 219 -10.30 8.62 43.70
CA ASP A 219 -10.76 8.49 45.11
C ASP A 219 -12.15 9.09 45.38
N LYS A 220 -12.75 9.75 44.40
CA LYS A 220 -14.04 10.42 44.48
C LYS A 220 -15.19 9.49 44.07
N ASP A 221 -16.40 9.89 44.44
CA ASP A 221 -17.60 9.21 43.93
C ASP A 221 -17.76 9.38 42.42
N LYS A 222 -18.61 8.53 41.81
CA LYS A 222 -18.84 8.50 40.35
C LYS A 222 -19.36 9.84 39.80
N ASN A 223 -20.13 10.60 40.57
CA ASN A 223 -20.67 11.88 40.11
C ASN A 223 -19.56 12.91 40.00
N GLU A 224 -18.63 12.96 40.97
CA GLU A 224 -17.49 13.87 40.95
C GLU A 224 -16.50 13.46 39.86
N GLN A 225 -16.26 12.15 39.63
CA GLN A 225 -15.46 11.66 38.49
C GLN A 225 -16.07 12.10 37.16
N MET A 226 -17.38 11.93 36.98
CA MET A 226 -18.09 12.34 35.77
C MET A 226 -18.02 13.87 35.57
N LYS A 227 -18.18 14.64 36.63
CA LYS A 227 -18.06 16.09 36.60
C LYS A 227 -16.65 16.54 36.16
N GLN A 228 -15.60 15.89 36.66
CA GLN A 228 -14.22 16.15 36.24
C GLN A 228 -14.00 15.82 34.76
N LEU A 229 -14.51 14.69 34.30
CA LEU A 229 -14.45 14.31 32.87
C LEU A 229 -15.15 15.33 31.98
N LEU A 230 -16.37 15.74 32.33
CA LEU A 230 -17.10 16.75 31.56
C LEU A 230 -16.40 18.10 31.59
N THR A 231 -15.83 18.49 32.73
CA THR A 231 -15.04 19.73 32.88
C THR A 231 -13.82 19.68 31.94
N ALA A 232 -13.08 18.58 31.95
CA ALA A 232 -11.92 18.40 31.08
C ALA A 232 -12.31 18.39 29.59
N LEU A 233 -13.42 17.74 29.25
CA LEU A 233 -13.95 17.73 27.87
C LEU A 233 -14.32 19.14 27.40
N PHE A 234 -15.05 19.89 28.22
CA PHE A 234 -15.38 21.28 27.87
C PHE A 234 -14.16 22.18 27.81
N ALA A 235 -13.13 21.95 28.64
CA ALA A 235 -11.86 22.66 28.53
C ALA A 235 -11.19 22.42 27.18
N MET A 236 -11.19 21.19 26.69
CA MET A 236 -10.70 20.85 25.33
C MET A 236 -11.51 21.57 24.25
N PHE A 237 -12.83 21.51 24.35
CA PHE A 237 -13.71 22.15 23.36
C PHE A 237 -13.52 23.68 23.32
N ASN A 238 -13.34 24.30 24.48
CA ASN A 238 -13.18 25.76 24.63
C ASN A 238 -11.72 26.23 24.48
N GLY A 239 -10.76 25.30 24.34
CA GLY A 239 -9.33 25.62 24.26
C GLY A 239 -8.75 26.14 25.56
N THR A 240 -9.28 25.72 26.74
CA THR A 240 -8.86 26.12 28.07
C THR A 240 -8.25 24.95 28.87
N VAL A 241 -7.57 24.03 28.16
CA VAL A 241 -6.94 22.85 28.77
C VAL A 241 -5.84 23.22 29.77
N ASP A 242 -5.65 22.40 30.79
CA ASP A 242 -4.44 22.45 31.60
C ASP A 242 -3.27 21.85 30.80
N ASN A 243 -2.38 22.71 30.32
CA ASN A 243 -1.23 22.33 29.49
C ASN A 243 -0.31 21.32 30.21
N ARG A 244 -0.12 21.43 31.53
CA ARG A 244 0.74 20.48 32.26
C ARG A 244 0.12 19.07 32.27
N GLN A 245 -1.19 19.02 32.48
CA GLN A 245 -1.91 17.74 32.42
C GLN A 245 -1.94 17.17 31.02
N LEU A 246 -2.10 18.02 30.01
CA LEU A 246 -2.04 17.63 28.60
C LEU A 246 -0.66 17.06 28.26
N ASP A 247 0.41 17.79 28.57
CA ASP A 247 1.79 17.36 28.29
C ASP A 247 2.09 16.01 28.96
N ALA A 248 1.74 15.87 30.26
CA ALA A 248 1.93 14.58 30.94
C ALA A 248 1.13 13.44 30.34
N ALA A 249 -0.09 13.70 29.85
CA ALA A 249 -0.91 12.71 29.15
C ALA A 249 -0.29 12.33 27.80
N MET A 250 0.20 13.32 27.05
CA MET A 250 0.84 13.11 25.75
C MET A 250 2.19 12.39 25.86
N ASP A 251 2.96 12.67 26.88
CA ASP A 251 4.21 11.96 27.18
C ASP A 251 3.91 10.48 27.52
N SER A 252 2.88 10.21 28.32
CA SER A 252 2.45 8.84 28.62
C SER A 252 1.99 8.08 27.37
N ALA A 253 1.38 8.77 26.40
CA ALA A 253 0.95 8.25 25.13
C ALA A 253 2.08 8.15 24.09
N ARG A 254 3.27 8.71 24.37
CA ARG A 254 4.36 8.88 23.38
C ARG A 254 3.89 9.64 22.13
N ALA A 255 3.07 10.66 22.34
CA ALA A 255 2.43 11.42 21.26
C ALA A 255 3.32 12.55 20.73
N THR A 256 4.33 12.97 21.51
CA THR A 256 5.23 14.07 21.16
C THR A 256 6.35 13.57 20.26
N VAL A 257 6.47 14.16 19.08
CA VAL A 257 7.56 13.86 18.14
C VAL A 257 8.85 14.52 18.66
N PRO A 258 10.00 13.81 18.67
CA PRO A 258 11.28 14.40 19.06
C PRO A 258 11.59 15.63 18.22
N GLY A 259 12.16 16.69 18.83
CA GLY A 259 12.45 17.94 18.14
C GLY A 259 13.35 17.77 16.90
N VAL A 260 14.23 16.77 16.89
CA VAL A 260 15.07 16.42 15.74
C VAL A 260 14.26 15.89 14.55
N ASP A 261 13.08 15.30 14.79
CA ASP A 261 12.20 14.73 13.77
C ASP A 261 11.09 15.70 13.33
N ALA A 262 10.85 16.77 14.09
CA ALA A 262 9.83 17.78 13.78
C ALA A 262 9.93 18.34 12.35
N PRO A 263 11.11 18.70 11.80
CA PRO A 263 11.23 19.26 10.45
C PRO A 263 11.03 18.23 9.33
N ARG A 264 10.86 16.97 9.66
CA ARG A 264 10.68 15.86 8.71
C ARG A 264 9.45 15.02 9.02
N THR A 265 8.58 15.48 9.93
CA THR A 265 7.30 14.86 10.23
C THR A 265 6.17 15.79 9.77
N TYR A 266 5.42 15.34 8.79
CA TYR A 266 4.35 16.08 8.13
C TYR A 266 3.00 15.54 8.56
N SER A 267 2.14 16.43 9.04
CA SER A 267 0.79 16.09 9.50
C SER A 267 -0.24 16.79 8.64
N ALA A 268 -1.37 16.11 8.42
CA ALA A 268 -2.56 16.73 7.87
C ALA A 268 -3.80 16.28 8.66
N CYS A 269 -4.62 17.25 9.04
CA CYS A 269 -5.91 17.04 9.68
C CYS A 269 -6.97 17.92 9.02
N MET A 270 -8.05 17.29 8.55
CA MET A 270 -9.18 18.02 7.98
C MET A 270 -10.11 18.49 9.11
N LYS A 271 -10.62 19.70 8.97
CA LYS A 271 -11.62 20.22 9.92
C LYS A 271 -12.84 19.31 10.00
N ASP A 272 -13.35 19.11 11.19
CA ASP A 272 -14.49 18.24 11.49
C ASP A 272 -14.22 16.73 11.20
N ASP A 273 -12.95 16.33 11.05
CA ASP A 273 -12.57 14.93 11.07
C ASP A 273 -12.70 14.37 12.49
N PRO A 274 -13.60 13.40 12.73
CA PRO A 274 -13.88 12.89 14.08
C PRO A 274 -12.70 12.16 14.72
N VAL A 275 -11.63 11.91 13.98
CA VAL A 275 -10.44 11.21 14.46
C VAL A 275 -9.33 12.18 14.87
N CYS A 276 -9.01 13.16 14.04
CA CYS A 276 -7.93 14.12 14.35
C CYS A 276 -8.43 15.51 14.81
N ASP A 277 -9.73 15.80 14.67
CA ASP A 277 -10.43 16.99 15.17
C ASP A 277 -11.66 16.57 15.99
N ALA A 278 -11.43 15.78 17.03
CA ALA A 278 -12.43 14.96 17.71
C ALA A 278 -13.21 15.67 18.82
N ALA A 279 -12.79 16.84 19.31
CA ALA A 279 -13.38 17.46 20.51
C ALA A 279 -14.90 17.71 20.38
N GLY A 280 -15.37 18.13 19.21
CA GLY A 280 -16.78 18.35 18.94
C GLY A 280 -17.58 17.04 18.93
N ALA A 281 -17.09 16.02 18.26
CA ALA A 281 -17.73 14.69 18.19
C ALA A 281 -17.80 14.05 19.58
N LEU A 282 -16.70 14.06 20.32
CA LEU A 282 -16.66 13.54 21.70
C LEU A 282 -17.67 14.26 22.62
N THR A 283 -17.75 15.59 22.52
CA THR A 283 -18.72 16.37 23.31
C THR A 283 -20.14 15.91 23.00
N ARG A 284 -20.52 15.72 21.75
CA ARG A 284 -21.85 15.22 21.36
C ARG A 284 -22.13 13.80 21.84
N ILE A 285 -21.12 12.93 21.77
CA ILE A 285 -21.25 11.54 22.29
C ILE A 285 -21.45 11.54 23.81
N MET A 286 -20.60 12.24 24.55
CA MET A 286 -20.63 12.22 26.01
C MET A 286 -21.84 12.95 26.62
N THR A 287 -22.40 13.92 25.91
CA THR A 287 -23.67 14.59 26.30
C THR A 287 -24.92 13.82 25.84
N GLY A 288 -24.76 12.70 25.14
CA GLY A 288 -25.85 11.88 24.61
C GLY A 288 -26.63 12.52 23.45
N SER A 289 -26.09 13.61 22.84
CA SER A 289 -26.69 14.26 21.69
C SER A 289 -26.36 13.59 20.36
N SER A 290 -25.41 12.67 20.34
CA SER A 290 -25.04 11.84 19.21
C SER A 290 -24.52 10.48 19.70
N SER A 291 -24.45 9.49 18.82
CA SER A 291 -23.83 8.20 19.09
C SER A 291 -22.47 8.09 18.35
N VAL A 292 -21.61 7.16 18.79
CA VAL A 292 -20.34 6.86 18.08
C VAL A 292 -20.60 6.52 16.63
N ALA A 293 -21.61 5.70 16.34
CA ALA A 293 -21.97 5.33 14.98
C ALA A 293 -22.43 6.52 14.12
N GLN A 294 -23.18 7.46 14.72
CA GLN A 294 -23.58 8.68 14.01
C GLN A 294 -22.40 9.59 13.71
N GLU A 295 -21.49 9.81 14.69
CA GLU A 295 -20.30 10.64 14.47
C GLU A 295 -19.37 10.01 13.44
N HIS A 296 -19.20 8.69 13.47
CA HIS A 296 -18.45 7.96 12.45
C HIS A 296 -19.09 8.13 11.05
N ALA A 297 -20.42 7.93 10.95
CA ALA A 297 -21.13 8.08 9.67
C ALA A 297 -21.05 9.52 9.13
N ASN A 298 -21.21 10.53 10.01
CA ASN A 298 -21.15 11.93 9.64
C ASN A 298 -19.73 12.38 9.20
N GLY A 299 -18.71 11.84 9.85
CA GLY A 299 -17.32 12.22 9.62
C GLY A 299 -16.57 11.36 8.62
N SER A 300 -17.13 10.22 8.18
CA SER A 300 -16.42 9.24 7.34
C SER A 300 -15.92 9.83 6.01
N ALA A 301 -16.71 10.71 5.38
CA ALA A 301 -16.30 11.37 4.14
C ALA A 301 -15.12 12.33 4.36
N THR A 302 -15.11 13.07 5.47
CA THR A 302 -14.01 13.97 5.84
C THR A 302 -12.77 13.15 6.22
N HIS A 303 -12.95 12.10 7.03
CA HIS A 303 -11.85 11.21 7.42
C HIS A 303 -11.26 10.44 6.24
N GLY A 304 -12.04 10.15 5.21
CA GLY A 304 -11.57 9.52 3.96
C GLY A 304 -11.02 10.49 2.89
N SER A 305 -10.93 11.80 3.17
CA SER A 305 -10.58 12.81 2.16
C SER A 305 -9.07 13.05 1.97
N TYR A 306 -8.20 12.30 2.63
CA TYR A 306 -6.74 12.43 2.51
C TYR A 306 -6.23 11.82 1.20
N THR A 307 -6.43 12.54 0.11
CA THR A 307 -5.96 12.15 -1.22
C THR A 307 -4.70 12.94 -1.61
N PRO A 308 -3.89 12.48 -2.57
CA PRO A 308 -2.73 13.23 -3.05
C PRO A 308 -3.06 14.66 -3.49
N GLN A 309 -4.25 14.88 -4.03
CA GLN A 309 -4.72 16.20 -4.47
C GLN A 309 -4.94 17.17 -3.30
N ASN A 310 -5.23 16.66 -2.13
CA ASN A 310 -5.45 17.44 -0.91
C ASN A 310 -4.17 17.60 -0.06
N LEU A 311 -3.03 17.02 -0.53
CA LEU A 311 -1.76 16.98 0.19
C LEU A 311 -0.58 17.57 -0.61
N PRO A 312 -0.77 18.64 -1.43
CA PRO A 312 0.26 19.11 -2.34
C PRO A 312 1.53 19.57 -1.62
N LYS A 313 1.41 20.30 -0.51
CA LYS A 313 2.56 20.81 0.23
C LYS A 313 3.31 19.70 0.96
N THR A 314 2.59 18.71 1.48
CA THR A 314 3.18 17.51 2.10
C THR A 314 3.99 16.73 1.08
N LEU A 315 3.44 16.50 -0.11
CA LEU A 315 4.14 15.84 -1.21
C LEU A 315 5.37 16.62 -1.66
N ASP A 316 5.26 17.94 -1.83
CA ASP A 316 6.37 18.80 -2.22
C ASP A 316 7.49 18.80 -1.15
N ALA A 317 7.13 18.74 0.13
CA ALA A 317 8.10 18.66 1.21
C ALA A 317 8.84 17.31 1.23
N VAL A 318 8.15 16.22 0.92
CA VAL A 318 8.78 14.89 0.77
C VAL A 318 9.67 14.86 -0.47
N ASP A 319 9.20 15.39 -1.61
CA ASP A 319 10.01 15.49 -2.84
C ASP A 319 11.31 16.27 -2.60
N ALA A 320 11.26 17.36 -1.82
CA ALA A 320 12.45 18.11 -1.44
C ALA A 320 13.45 17.27 -0.61
N LYS A 321 12.95 16.39 0.28
CA LYS A 321 13.81 15.44 1.03
C LYS A 321 14.44 14.39 0.11
N LEU A 322 13.66 13.84 -0.82
CA LEU A 322 14.15 12.87 -1.80
C LEU A 322 15.17 13.52 -2.75
N ALA A 323 14.92 14.75 -3.19
CA ALA A 323 15.84 15.51 -4.04
C ALA A 323 17.20 15.81 -3.37
N ALA A 324 17.21 15.97 -2.04
CA ALA A 324 18.42 16.23 -1.27
C ALA A 324 19.29 14.99 -1.03
N LEU A 325 18.82 13.79 -1.37
CA LEU A 325 19.62 12.58 -1.26
C LEU A 325 20.76 12.58 -2.30
N PRO A 326 21.95 12.03 -1.96
CA PRO A 326 23.06 11.93 -2.89
C PRO A 326 22.62 11.24 -4.20
N HIS A 327 23.12 11.74 -5.33
CA HIS A 327 22.95 11.04 -6.59
C HIS A 327 23.75 9.74 -6.59
N VAL A 328 23.11 8.69 -7.05
CA VAL A 328 23.76 7.40 -7.25
C VAL A 328 24.17 7.32 -8.73
N GLU A 329 25.46 7.23 -8.99
CA GLU A 329 25.90 6.89 -10.34
C GLU A 329 25.33 5.51 -10.68
N VAL A 330 24.35 5.48 -11.57
CA VAL A 330 23.90 4.24 -12.17
C VAL A 330 25.06 3.72 -12.99
N GLN A 331 25.87 2.83 -12.45
CA GLN A 331 26.82 2.06 -13.24
C GLN A 331 25.99 1.30 -14.27
N GLN A 332 25.89 1.84 -15.47
CA GLN A 332 25.37 1.09 -16.60
C GLN A 332 26.21 -0.17 -16.69
N ALA A 333 25.61 -1.31 -16.40
CA ALA A 333 26.26 -2.59 -16.62
C ALA A 333 26.83 -2.56 -18.04
N PRO A 334 28.11 -2.88 -18.24
CA PRO A 334 28.73 -2.81 -19.55
C PRO A 334 27.85 -3.63 -20.51
N VAL A 335 27.20 -2.96 -21.45
CA VAL A 335 26.43 -3.59 -22.50
C VAL A 335 27.40 -4.55 -23.19
N LYS A 336 27.26 -5.85 -22.92
CA LYS A 336 28.03 -6.89 -23.62
C LYS A 336 27.48 -7.00 -25.05
N THR A 337 27.78 -5.95 -25.85
CA THR A 337 27.39 -5.82 -27.24
C THR A 337 28.07 -6.82 -28.17
N GLY A 338 29.01 -7.61 -27.66
CA GLY A 338 29.78 -8.53 -28.49
C GLY A 338 29.20 -9.92 -28.71
N LEU A 339 28.29 -10.39 -27.85
CA LEU A 339 27.81 -11.80 -27.95
C LEU A 339 26.46 -11.96 -28.64
N THR A 340 25.63 -10.93 -28.64
CA THR A 340 24.25 -11.02 -29.21
C THR A 340 24.26 -10.97 -30.74
N LEU A 341 25.16 -10.21 -31.36
CA LEU A 341 25.31 -10.18 -32.83
C LEU A 341 25.87 -11.49 -33.39
N ALA A 342 26.86 -12.12 -32.69
CA ALA A 342 27.41 -13.40 -33.12
C ALA A 342 26.40 -14.56 -32.95
N ALA A 343 25.61 -14.59 -31.86
CA ALA A 343 24.58 -15.57 -31.64
C ALA A 343 23.43 -15.43 -32.65
N GLY A 344 23.01 -14.22 -32.98
CA GLY A 344 21.99 -13.95 -34.00
C GLY A 344 22.42 -14.38 -35.41
N ALA A 345 23.68 -14.16 -35.78
CA ALA A 345 24.25 -14.57 -37.08
C ALA A 345 24.36 -16.09 -37.23
N LEU A 346 24.72 -16.79 -36.14
CA LEU A 346 24.80 -18.26 -36.17
C LEU A 346 23.41 -18.92 -36.26
N ILE A 347 22.39 -18.37 -35.58
CA ILE A 347 21.01 -18.85 -35.64
C ILE A 347 20.42 -18.57 -37.02
N GLY A 348 20.67 -17.39 -37.59
CA GLY A 348 20.22 -17.05 -38.94
C GLY A 348 20.83 -17.96 -40.04
N ALA A 349 22.15 -18.27 -39.94
CA ALA A 349 22.81 -19.19 -40.83
C ALA A 349 22.28 -20.64 -40.71
N GLY A 350 22.01 -21.08 -39.48
CA GLY A 350 21.43 -22.42 -39.22
C GLY A 350 20.04 -22.58 -39.82
N VAL A 351 19.17 -21.59 -39.70
CA VAL A 351 17.82 -21.61 -40.27
C VAL A 351 17.84 -21.59 -41.79
N ALA A 352 18.73 -20.79 -42.39
CA ALA A 352 18.89 -20.75 -43.84
C ALA A 352 19.39 -22.09 -44.39
N LEU A 353 20.35 -22.75 -43.71
CA LEU A 353 20.85 -24.07 -44.12
C LEU A 353 19.77 -25.15 -44.06
N VAL A 354 18.96 -25.18 -43.01
CA VAL A 354 17.83 -26.12 -42.89
C VAL A 354 16.78 -25.87 -43.97
N ALA A 355 16.46 -24.64 -44.29
CA ALA A 355 15.52 -24.30 -45.36
C ALA A 355 16.01 -24.77 -46.74
N VAL A 356 17.32 -24.60 -47.02
CA VAL A 356 17.94 -25.08 -48.27
C VAL A 356 17.90 -26.60 -48.34
N LEU A 357 18.23 -27.31 -47.28
CA LEU A 357 18.20 -28.79 -47.24
C LEU A 357 16.76 -29.35 -47.42
N VAL A 358 15.76 -28.73 -46.79
CA VAL A 358 14.34 -29.08 -46.94
C VAL A 358 13.91 -28.83 -48.42
N PHE A 359 14.31 -27.72 -49.02
CA PHE A 359 13.98 -27.39 -50.39
C PHE A 359 14.63 -28.37 -51.37
N LEU A 360 15.88 -28.75 -51.17
CA LEU A 360 16.58 -29.73 -51.99
C LEU A 360 15.96 -31.12 -51.85
N GLY A 361 15.61 -31.52 -50.63
CA GLY A 361 14.88 -32.78 -50.38
C GLY A 361 13.51 -32.83 -51.03
N TYR A 362 12.78 -31.72 -51.00
CA TYR A 362 11.50 -31.59 -51.69
C TYR A 362 11.64 -31.69 -53.24
N ARG A 363 12.65 -31.03 -53.80
CA ARG A 363 12.95 -31.13 -55.24
C ARG A 363 13.34 -32.55 -55.66
N ALA A 364 14.15 -33.24 -54.87
CA ALA A 364 14.53 -34.63 -55.11
C ALA A 364 13.29 -35.56 -55.08
N ARG A 365 12.41 -35.44 -54.10
CA ARG A 365 11.16 -36.20 -54.02
C ARG A 365 10.21 -35.92 -55.19
N ARG A 366 10.14 -34.66 -55.62
CA ARG A 366 9.31 -34.27 -56.77
C ARG A 366 9.85 -34.85 -58.08
N ARG A 367 11.19 -34.96 -58.26
CA ARG A 367 11.82 -35.66 -59.44
C ARG A 367 11.60 -37.16 -59.39
N ALA A 368 11.67 -37.76 -58.17
CA ALA A 368 11.39 -39.23 -58.07
C ALA A 368 9.93 -39.56 -58.38
N ARG A 369 8.96 -38.74 -57.97
CA ARG A 369 7.54 -38.94 -58.31
C ARG A 369 7.26 -38.76 -59.79
N ARG A 370 7.97 -37.85 -60.49
CA ARG A 370 7.79 -37.70 -61.97
C ARG A 370 8.35 -38.87 -62.78
N LYS A 371 9.29 -39.66 -62.24
CA LYS A 371 9.80 -40.87 -62.84
C LYS A 371 8.91 -42.09 -62.58
N ALA A 372 8.08 -42.09 -61.56
CA ALA A 372 7.20 -43.17 -61.16
C ALA A 372 5.82 -43.17 -61.89
N THR A 373 5.47 -42.10 -62.64
CA THR A 373 4.16 -41.92 -63.28
C THR A 373 4.19 -42.17 -64.77
N ALA A 374 5.25 -42.83 -65.30
CA ALA A 374 5.31 -43.28 -66.74
C ALA A 374 5.06 -44.79 -66.84
N VAL A 375 3.82 -45.22 -66.74
CA VAL A 375 3.34 -46.56 -67.12
C VAL A 375 2.07 -46.41 -67.92
N PRO A 376 1.88 -47.21 -69.02
CA PRO A 376 0.98 -46.86 -70.12
C PRO A 376 -0.48 -47.15 -69.84
N ALA A 377 -1.32 -46.44 -70.59
CA ALA A 377 -2.77 -46.51 -70.60
C ALA A 377 -3.31 -47.90 -71.04
N VAL A 378 -4.16 -48.48 -70.22
CA VAL A 378 -5.08 -49.52 -70.64
C VAL A 378 -6.51 -49.04 -70.35
N ALA A 379 -7.26 -48.90 -71.41
CA ALA A 379 -8.65 -48.50 -71.41
C ALA A 379 -9.55 -49.53 -70.73
N ARG A 380 -10.45 -49.14 -69.89
CA ARG A 380 -11.66 -49.87 -69.58
C ARG A 380 -12.86 -48.97 -69.26
N LYS A 381 -13.95 -49.40 -69.91
CA LYS A 381 -15.24 -48.75 -70.10
C LYS A 381 -16.03 -48.50 -68.80
N VAL A 382 -16.84 -47.43 -68.88
CA VAL A 382 -17.94 -46.98 -68.03
C VAL A 382 -19.02 -48.04 -67.83
N PRO A 383 -19.76 -48.08 -66.72
CA PRO A 383 -21.13 -47.62 -66.83
C PRO A 383 -21.61 -46.65 -65.74
N VAL A 384 -22.54 -45.86 -66.20
CA VAL A 384 -23.36 -44.85 -65.53
C VAL A 384 -24.40 -45.50 -64.61
N MET A 385 -24.66 -45.02 -63.46
CA MET A 385 -25.96 -45.03 -62.77
C MET A 385 -26.15 -43.91 -61.79
N LYS A 386 -26.96 -43.02 -62.13
CA LYS A 386 -28.23 -42.46 -61.63
C LYS A 386 -28.30 -42.03 -60.18
N ALA A 387 -28.67 -40.78 -60.11
CA ALA A 387 -29.12 -39.98 -58.98
C ALA A 387 -30.28 -40.56 -58.16
N ARG A 388 -30.31 -40.25 -56.88
CA ARG A 388 -31.59 -40.22 -56.15
C ARG A 388 -31.59 -39.09 -55.15
N LYS A 389 -32.51 -38.19 -55.39
CA LYS A 389 -32.99 -37.07 -54.57
C LYS A 389 -33.88 -37.59 -53.45
N ARG A 390 -33.84 -36.98 -52.25
CA ARG A 390 -34.98 -36.71 -51.34
C ARG A 390 -34.46 -35.83 -50.23
N LYS A 391 -34.95 -34.59 -50.12
CA LYS A 391 -36.14 -34.03 -49.47
C LYS A 391 -36.15 -34.35 -47.97
N GLY A 392 -35.97 -33.37 -47.07
CA GLY A 392 -36.90 -32.35 -46.81
C GLY A 392 -37.24 -32.35 -45.32
N MET A 393 -37.56 -31.27 -44.84
CA MET A 393 -38.42 -30.84 -43.71
C MET A 393 -37.69 -30.61 -42.39
N ASP A 394 -37.59 -29.39 -42.00
CA ASP A 394 -38.57 -28.41 -41.44
C ASP A 394 -38.93 -28.69 -39.99
N ASP A 395 -38.85 -27.60 -39.30
CA ASP A 395 -39.73 -27.03 -38.28
C ASP A 395 -39.28 -27.13 -36.84
N THR A 396 -39.10 -25.99 -36.32
CA THR A 396 -39.87 -25.09 -35.45
C THR A 396 -39.48 -25.14 -33.98
N ALA A 397 -39.07 -23.97 -33.57
CA ALA A 397 -39.81 -23.09 -32.70
C ALA A 397 -39.71 -23.29 -31.18
N GLY A 398 -39.44 -22.19 -30.54
CA GLY A 398 -40.17 -21.68 -29.41
C GLY A 398 -39.46 -21.88 -28.08
N GLY A 399 -39.17 -20.82 -27.42
CA GLY A 399 -39.91 -19.94 -26.63
C GLY A 399 -39.26 -19.72 -25.31
N SER A 400 -38.94 -18.48 -25.07
CA SER A 400 -39.37 -17.64 -23.94
C SER A 400 -39.26 -18.21 -22.53
N ALA A 401 -38.56 -17.44 -21.74
CA ALA A 401 -38.97 -16.40 -20.76
C ALA A 401 -38.74 -16.77 -19.28
N GLU A 402 -38.17 -15.79 -18.61
CA GLU A 402 -38.46 -15.32 -17.25
C GLU A 402 -38.24 -16.25 -16.04
N ALA A 403 -37.33 -15.89 -15.21
CA ALA A 403 -37.55 -15.18 -13.94
C ALA A 403 -36.21 -14.66 -13.41
#